data_28ed2991ccfe0433d29d56f37d88bb52
#
_entry.id   28ed2991ccfe0433d29d56f37d88bb52
#
_cell.length_a   1.000
_cell.length_b   1.000
_cell.length_c   1.000
_cell.angle_alpha   90.00
_cell.angle_beta   90.00
_cell.angle_gamma   90.00
#
_symmetry.space_group_name_H-M   'P 1'
#
loop_
_entity.id
_entity.type
_entity.pdbx_description
1 polymer ?
#
loop_
_entity_poly.entity_id
_entity_poly.type
_entity_poly.pdbx_seq_one_letter_code
_entity_poly.pdbx_strand_id
1 'polypeptide(L)'
;MKKRLIGNLEVSEIGMGCMGFSHGYGKVPEEGYALDAIRKAYETGCTFFDTAEVYGDVMFYPGHNEQLVGKAISGFRKDVVLATKLFIYSEELCGGKSVCEAVRTHLEKSLANLNTDYIDLYYLHRINAEIPLEEVAEAMGGLIKKGVIRAWGLSQVGVETLAKAHAITPVAAVQNLYSMLERDCEKEIFPYCMEHGIGVVPFSPIASGFLSGKIHADTQFEAVDDVRNFVPQLKKENIEANLPILDILHEYADKKGATPAQISLAWMLHKNPNVVPIPGSKNQERILENLGAANVELTDEEFRMLEAALNACPVHGHRGHVETVQGDFGSNWKKKED
;
A
#
# COMPACT_ATOMS: atom_id res chain seq x y z
N MET A 1 15.05 -13.20 -1.04
CA MET A 1 13.60 -13.01 -0.82
C MET A 1 12.83 -13.92 -1.77
N LYS A 2 11.78 -14.61 -1.31
CA LYS A 2 10.92 -15.44 -2.18
C LYS A 2 10.16 -14.56 -3.16
N LYS A 3 9.65 -15.15 -4.25
CA LYS A 3 8.85 -14.44 -5.25
C LYS A 3 7.37 -14.79 -5.11
N ARG A 4 6.51 -13.83 -5.43
CA ARG A 4 5.05 -13.97 -5.50
C ARG A 4 4.52 -13.39 -6.79
N LEU A 5 3.30 -13.75 -7.15
CA LEU A 5 2.62 -13.21 -8.33
C LEU A 5 1.57 -12.16 -7.92
N ILE A 6 1.57 -11.05 -8.62
CA ILE A 6 0.51 -10.04 -8.63
C ILE A 6 -0.08 -10.07 -10.05
N GLY A 7 -1.19 -10.80 -10.23
CA GLY A 7 -1.66 -11.12 -11.58
C GLY A 7 -0.56 -11.86 -12.36
N ASN A 8 -0.07 -11.24 -13.44
CA ASN A 8 1.02 -11.77 -14.28
C ASN A 8 2.42 -11.21 -13.92
N LEU A 9 2.53 -10.40 -12.88
CA LEU A 9 3.78 -9.76 -12.47
C LEU A 9 4.47 -10.55 -11.35
N GLU A 10 5.70 -10.98 -11.57
CA GLU A 10 6.52 -11.61 -10.54
C GLU A 10 7.25 -10.55 -9.72
N VAL A 11 7.04 -10.55 -8.41
CA VAL A 11 7.58 -9.58 -7.46
C VAL A 11 8.23 -10.25 -6.25
N SER A 12 9.07 -9.52 -5.51
CA SER A 12 9.46 -9.94 -4.16
C SER A 12 8.23 -10.04 -3.25
N GLU A 13 8.20 -11.00 -2.34
CA GLU A 13 7.05 -11.26 -1.44
C GLU A 13 6.73 -10.10 -0.49
N ILE A 14 7.67 -9.15 -0.33
CA ILE A 14 7.48 -7.85 0.32
C ILE A 14 7.96 -6.79 -0.67
N GLY A 15 7.13 -5.78 -0.91
CA GLY A 15 7.47 -4.60 -1.68
C GLY A 15 7.84 -3.43 -0.76
N MET A 16 8.10 -2.28 -1.35
CA MET A 16 8.43 -1.04 -0.66
C MET A 16 7.47 0.08 -1.06
N GLY A 17 6.71 0.60 -0.09
CA GLY A 17 5.95 1.84 -0.25
C GLY A 17 6.88 3.05 -0.12
N CYS A 18 6.95 3.89 -1.15
CA CYS A 18 7.88 5.02 -1.22
C CYS A 18 7.28 6.35 -0.73
N MET A 19 5.99 6.41 -0.38
CA MET A 19 5.27 7.63 0.00
C MET A 19 6.00 8.46 1.06
N GLY A 20 6.56 7.82 2.09
CA GLY A 20 7.18 8.49 3.23
C GLY A 20 8.41 9.35 2.91
N PHE A 21 8.96 9.27 1.69
CA PHE A 21 10.06 10.15 1.24
C PHE A 21 9.57 11.49 0.71
N SER A 22 8.27 11.72 0.62
CA SER A 22 7.71 12.97 0.08
C SER A 22 6.44 13.42 0.79
N HIS A 23 5.78 12.55 1.56
CA HIS A 23 4.42 12.81 2.04
C HIS A 23 4.03 11.94 3.25
N GLY A 24 3.16 12.47 4.09
CA GLY A 24 2.27 11.73 4.98
C GLY A 24 2.84 11.31 6.33
N TYR A 25 4.13 11.53 6.62
CA TYR A 25 4.75 11.17 7.90
C TYR A 25 5.65 12.27 8.47
N GLY A 26 5.29 13.54 8.21
CA GLY A 26 6.02 14.72 8.67
C GLY A 26 7.34 14.93 7.92
N LYS A 27 8.34 15.53 8.58
CA LYS A 27 9.63 15.88 7.96
C LYS A 27 10.22 14.72 7.15
N VAL A 28 10.52 14.98 5.87
CA VAL A 28 11.15 14.03 4.97
C VAL A 28 12.68 14.09 5.04
N PRO A 29 13.39 13.00 4.72
CA PRO A 29 14.85 13.00 4.67
C PRO A 29 15.38 13.75 3.44
N GLU A 30 16.66 14.03 3.45
CA GLU A 30 17.38 14.58 2.28
C GLU A 30 17.33 13.61 1.09
N GLU A 31 17.27 14.16 -0.13
CA GLU A 31 17.14 13.38 -1.37
C GLU A 31 18.17 12.25 -1.47
N GLY A 32 19.45 12.56 -1.24
CA GLY A 32 20.52 11.55 -1.33
C GLY A 32 20.26 10.35 -0.41
N TYR A 33 19.82 10.59 0.80
CA TYR A 33 19.45 9.52 1.74
C TYR A 33 18.28 8.68 1.24
N ALA A 34 17.24 9.32 0.68
CA ALA A 34 16.08 8.61 0.15
C ALA A 34 16.46 7.74 -1.06
N LEU A 35 17.30 8.25 -1.98
CA LEU A 35 17.82 7.47 -3.10
C LEU A 35 18.60 6.24 -2.63
N ASP A 36 19.47 6.41 -1.64
CA ASP A 36 20.28 5.31 -1.09
C ASP A 36 19.41 4.27 -0.37
N ALA A 37 18.35 4.70 0.33
CA ALA A 37 17.43 3.80 0.99
C ALA A 37 16.67 2.91 -0.01
N ILE A 38 16.21 3.46 -1.16
CA ILE A 38 15.57 2.70 -2.23
C ILE A 38 16.57 1.71 -2.87
N ARG A 39 17.81 2.14 -3.15
CA ARG A 39 18.85 1.27 -3.72
C ARG A 39 19.20 0.11 -2.78
N LYS A 40 19.35 0.38 -1.49
CA LYS A 40 19.61 -0.66 -0.50
C LYS A 40 18.45 -1.64 -0.36
N ALA A 41 17.21 -1.18 -0.49
CA ALA A 41 16.06 -2.10 -0.54
C ALA A 41 16.18 -3.05 -1.73
N TYR A 42 16.54 -2.55 -2.91
CA TYR A 42 16.79 -3.40 -4.10
C TYR A 42 17.95 -4.38 -3.86
N GLU A 43 19.07 -3.93 -3.33
CA GLU A 43 20.24 -4.77 -3.00
C GLU A 43 19.89 -5.89 -1.99
N THR A 44 18.88 -5.67 -1.12
CA THR A 44 18.34 -6.67 -0.19
C THR A 44 17.38 -7.66 -0.88
N GLY A 45 17.07 -7.44 -2.16
CA GLY A 45 16.21 -8.30 -2.97
C GLY A 45 14.75 -7.85 -3.10
N CYS A 46 14.43 -6.61 -2.71
CA CYS A 46 13.14 -5.99 -3.00
C CYS A 46 13.06 -5.66 -4.49
N THR A 47 12.05 -6.17 -5.17
CA THR A 47 11.83 -5.93 -6.60
C THR A 47 10.47 -5.30 -6.90
N PHE A 48 9.73 -4.84 -5.89
CA PHE A 48 8.45 -4.19 -6.04
C PHE A 48 8.45 -2.84 -5.33
N PHE A 49 8.34 -1.74 -6.09
CA PHE A 49 8.35 -0.37 -5.59
C PHE A 49 7.04 0.33 -5.93
N ASP A 50 6.42 0.97 -4.93
CA ASP A 50 5.12 1.61 -5.04
C ASP A 50 5.21 3.11 -4.74
N THR A 51 4.72 3.92 -5.67
CA THR A 51 4.60 5.37 -5.57
C THR A 51 3.21 5.86 -6.03
N ALA A 52 3.00 7.15 -6.18
CA ALA A 52 1.82 7.77 -6.78
C ALA A 52 2.12 9.19 -7.25
N GLU A 53 1.39 9.67 -8.27
CA GLU A 53 1.55 11.01 -8.83
C GLU A 53 1.30 12.14 -7.82
N VAL A 54 0.37 11.93 -6.86
CA VAL A 54 0.02 12.93 -5.85
C VAL A 54 0.98 12.99 -4.66
N TYR A 55 1.92 12.04 -4.55
CA TYR A 55 2.83 12.05 -3.40
C TYR A 55 3.84 13.19 -3.50
N GLY A 56 3.75 14.11 -2.56
CA GLY A 56 4.59 15.30 -2.47
C GLY A 56 3.85 16.62 -2.74
N ASP A 57 2.58 16.59 -3.12
CA ASP A 57 1.79 17.79 -3.42
C ASP A 57 1.68 18.77 -2.24
N VAL A 58 1.66 18.28 -1.00
CA VAL A 58 1.59 19.10 0.21
C VAL A 58 2.94 19.71 0.57
N MET A 59 4.02 18.93 0.53
CA MET A 59 5.34 19.34 1.03
C MET A 59 6.26 19.89 -0.06
N PHE A 60 6.00 19.55 -1.31
CA PHE A 60 6.83 19.88 -2.46
C PHE A 60 5.96 20.30 -3.67
N TYR A 61 5.67 19.33 -4.55
CA TYR A 61 4.84 19.46 -5.74
C TYR A 61 4.35 18.08 -6.21
N PRO A 62 3.25 18.00 -6.96
CA PRO A 62 2.78 16.75 -7.54
C PRO A 62 3.86 16.09 -8.42
N GLY A 63 4.08 14.78 -8.23
CA GLY A 63 5.10 14.04 -8.97
C GLY A 63 6.49 14.03 -8.33
N HIS A 64 6.73 14.77 -7.24
CA HIS A 64 8.02 14.76 -6.54
C HIS A 64 8.48 13.35 -6.16
N ASN A 65 7.58 12.52 -5.62
CA ASN A 65 7.93 11.15 -5.22
C ASN A 65 8.23 10.26 -6.44
N GLU A 66 7.47 10.42 -7.53
CA GLU A 66 7.75 9.70 -8.78
C GLU A 66 9.15 10.03 -9.32
N GLN A 67 9.54 11.32 -9.34
CA GLN A 67 10.87 11.74 -9.78
C GLN A 67 11.98 11.15 -8.91
N LEU A 68 11.78 11.12 -7.59
CA LEU A 68 12.73 10.54 -6.66
C LEU A 68 12.86 9.03 -6.88
N VAL A 69 11.75 8.30 -7.00
CA VAL A 69 11.77 6.85 -7.26
C VAL A 69 12.41 6.55 -8.61
N GLY A 70 12.01 7.26 -9.68
CA GLY A 70 12.57 7.10 -11.02
C GLY A 70 14.11 7.30 -11.05
N LYS A 71 14.58 8.34 -10.36
CA LYS A 71 16.02 8.61 -10.21
C LYS A 71 16.74 7.49 -9.44
N ALA A 72 16.12 6.96 -8.38
CA ALA A 72 16.72 5.90 -7.57
C ALA A 72 16.89 4.59 -8.35
N ILE A 73 15.85 4.17 -9.10
CA ILE A 73 15.81 2.88 -9.81
C ILE A 73 16.43 2.92 -11.21
N SER A 74 16.88 4.06 -11.71
CA SER A 74 17.34 4.24 -13.10
C SER A 74 18.39 3.21 -13.54
N GLY A 75 19.26 2.77 -12.63
CA GLY A 75 20.30 1.77 -12.91
C GLY A 75 19.79 0.31 -12.98
N PHE A 76 18.59 0.05 -12.45
CA PHE A 76 18.01 -1.31 -12.37
C PHE A 76 16.51 -1.35 -12.69
N ARG A 77 16.01 -0.36 -13.44
CA ARG A 77 14.58 -0.23 -13.81
C ARG A 77 14.00 -1.51 -14.40
N LYS A 78 14.78 -2.26 -15.18
CA LYS A 78 14.33 -3.48 -15.86
C LYS A 78 14.21 -4.69 -14.93
N ASP A 79 14.83 -4.63 -13.76
CA ASP A 79 14.91 -5.72 -12.79
C ASP A 79 13.80 -5.62 -11.73
N VAL A 80 12.96 -4.59 -11.82
CA VAL A 80 11.94 -4.30 -10.81
C VAL A 80 10.57 -4.10 -11.43
N VAL A 81 9.54 -4.36 -10.64
CA VAL A 81 8.16 -3.99 -10.89
C VAL A 81 7.90 -2.64 -10.23
N LEU A 82 7.60 -1.64 -11.05
CA LEU A 82 7.29 -0.29 -10.63
C LEU A 82 5.78 -0.05 -10.69
N ALA A 83 5.20 0.32 -9.55
CA ALA A 83 3.81 0.72 -9.46
C ALA A 83 3.68 2.21 -9.19
N THR A 84 2.74 2.86 -9.89
CA THR A 84 2.28 4.21 -9.58
C THR A 84 0.77 4.31 -9.75
N LYS A 85 0.18 5.45 -9.37
CA LYS A 85 -1.27 5.61 -9.27
C LYS A 85 -1.69 6.96 -9.83
N LEU A 86 -2.85 6.98 -10.51
CA LEU A 86 -3.53 8.20 -10.90
C LEU A 86 -4.81 8.43 -10.10
N PHE A 87 -5.22 9.66 -10.01
CA PHE A 87 -6.55 10.07 -9.56
C PHE A 87 -7.15 11.06 -10.55
N ILE A 88 -8.37 10.79 -11.06
CA ILE A 88 -9.04 11.66 -12.01
C ILE A 88 -10.00 12.57 -11.26
N TYR A 89 -9.82 13.86 -11.38
CA TYR A 89 -10.74 14.87 -10.87
C TYR A 89 -11.86 15.16 -11.88
N SER A 90 -13.08 15.37 -11.39
CA SER A 90 -14.24 15.62 -12.26
C SER A 90 -14.06 16.84 -13.14
N GLU A 91 -13.37 17.87 -12.63
CA GLU A 91 -13.07 19.10 -13.33
C GLU A 91 -12.21 18.90 -14.59
N GLU A 92 -11.44 17.80 -14.63
CA GLU A 92 -10.60 17.48 -15.78
C GLU A 92 -11.40 17.06 -17.01
N LEU A 93 -12.65 16.62 -16.83
CA LEU A 93 -13.56 16.27 -17.92
C LEU A 93 -14.39 17.44 -18.38
N CYS A 94 -14.28 18.60 -17.71
CA CYS A 94 -14.91 19.84 -18.17
C CYS A 94 -14.36 20.26 -19.55
N GLY A 95 -15.23 20.69 -20.42
CA GLY A 95 -14.84 21.06 -21.79
C GLY A 95 -14.81 19.89 -22.78
N GLY A 96 -15.33 18.71 -22.40
CA GLY A 96 -15.51 17.55 -23.28
C GLY A 96 -14.31 16.63 -23.42
N LYS A 97 -13.34 16.72 -22.51
CA LYS A 97 -12.24 15.75 -22.43
C LYS A 97 -12.80 14.39 -22.00
N SER A 98 -12.45 13.34 -22.72
CA SER A 98 -12.85 11.97 -22.38
C SER A 98 -12.03 11.41 -21.23
N VAL A 99 -12.57 10.40 -20.53
CA VAL A 99 -11.85 9.64 -19.49
C VAL A 99 -10.55 9.05 -20.04
N CYS A 100 -10.58 8.52 -21.26
CA CYS A 100 -9.39 7.96 -21.91
C CYS A 100 -8.29 9.01 -22.12
N GLU A 101 -8.64 10.26 -22.47
CA GLU A 101 -7.68 11.36 -22.60
C GLU A 101 -7.15 11.81 -21.25
N ALA A 102 -7.98 11.83 -20.20
CA ALA A 102 -7.55 12.11 -18.83
C ALA A 102 -6.52 11.07 -18.36
N VAL A 103 -6.88 9.78 -18.43
CA VAL A 103 -5.98 8.66 -18.06
C VAL A 103 -4.65 8.74 -18.81
N ARG A 104 -4.68 9.03 -20.11
CA ARG A 104 -3.45 9.18 -20.91
C ARG A 104 -2.61 10.38 -20.46
N THR A 105 -3.22 11.50 -20.13
CA THR A 105 -2.52 12.70 -19.66
C THR A 105 -1.79 12.44 -18.34
N HIS A 106 -2.45 11.74 -17.40
CA HIS A 106 -1.82 11.33 -16.13
C HIS A 106 -0.66 10.37 -16.38
N LEU A 107 -0.85 9.35 -17.22
CA LEU A 107 0.20 8.40 -17.56
C LEU A 107 1.43 9.08 -18.17
N GLU A 108 1.25 10.00 -19.13
CA GLU A 108 2.33 10.73 -19.77
C GLU A 108 3.14 11.55 -18.74
N LYS A 109 2.47 12.17 -17.76
CA LYS A 109 3.14 12.86 -16.64
C LYS A 109 3.93 11.90 -15.77
N SER A 110 3.32 10.77 -15.37
CA SER A 110 3.97 9.76 -14.55
C SER A 110 5.18 9.16 -15.25
N LEU A 111 5.10 8.85 -16.54
CA LEU A 111 6.23 8.36 -17.34
C LEU A 111 7.38 9.37 -17.38
N ALA A 112 7.07 10.65 -17.58
CA ALA A 112 8.07 11.72 -17.56
C ALA A 112 8.73 11.88 -16.18
N ASN A 113 7.94 11.89 -15.11
CA ASN A 113 8.45 11.99 -13.75
C ASN A 113 9.35 10.81 -13.38
N LEU A 114 8.92 9.60 -13.70
CA LEU A 114 9.64 8.35 -13.41
C LEU A 114 10.81 8.09 -14.36
N ASN A 115 10.96 8.92 -15.40
CA ASN A 115 11.99 8.78 -16.45
C ASN A 115 12.01 7.34 -17.02
N THR A 116 10.86 6.85 -17.46
CA THR A 116 10.67 5.50 -18.00
C THR A 116 9.65 5.55 -19.15
N ASP A 117 9.69 4.58 -20.04
CA ASP A 117 8.80 4.43 -21.19
C ASP A 117 7.61 3.48 -20.93
N TYR A 118 7.57 2.83 -19.76
CA TYR A 118 6.48 1.95 -19.36
C TYR A 118 6.31 1.91 -17.83
N ILE A 119 5.08 1.58 -17.39
CA ILE A 119 4.75 1.26 -16.00
C ILE A 119 4.40 -0.23 -15.91
N ASP A 120 4.88 -0.92 -14.87
CA ASP A 120 4.53 -2.33 -14.70
C ASP A 120 3.11 -2.49 -14.13
N LEU A 121 2.75 -1.70 -13.13
CA LEU A 121 1.44 -1.75 -12.49
C LEU A 121 0.89 -0.34 -12.28
N TYR A 122 -0.22 -0.01 -12.96
CA TYR A 122 -0.83 1.31 -12.91
C TYR A 122 -2.17 1.24 -12.20
N TYR A 123 -2.30 1.93 -11.04
CA TYR A 123 -3.51 1.89 -10.23
C TYR A 123 -4.42 3.10 -10.49
N LEU A 124 -5.73 2.86 -10.42
CA LEU A 124 -6.67 3.92 -10.04
C LEU A 124 -6.59 4.10 -8.52
N HIS A 125 -6.10 5.27 -8.06
CA HIS A 125 -5.73 5.51 -6.67
C HIS A 125 -6.94 5.51 -5.73
N ARG A 126 -8.04 6.16 -6.18
CA ARG A 126 -9.36 6.16 -5.50
C ARG A 126 -10.44 6.24 -6.56
N ILE A 127 -11.60 5.70 -6.24
CA ILE A 127 -12.78 5.87 -7.07
C ILE A 127 -13.31 7.30 -6.87
N ASN A 128 -13.54 7.98 -7.99
CA ASN A 128 -14.36 9.18 -8.03
C ASN A 128 -15.74 8.76 -8.58
N ALA A 129 -16.79 8.93 -7.77
CA ALA A 129 -18.15 8.48 -8.12
C ALA A 129 -18.74 9.21 -9.35
N GLU A 130 -18.17 10.35 -9.71
CA GLU A 130 -18.57 11.13 -10.90
C GLU A 130 -17.89 10.67 -12.19
N ILE A 131 -16.91 9.77 -12.09
CA ILE A 131 -16.17 9.22 -13.23
C ILE A 131 -16.62 7.78 -13.48
N PRO A 132 -17.16 7.44 -14.65
CA PRO A 132 -17.56 6.08 -14.96
C PRO A 132 -16.39 5.10 -14.88
N LEU A 133 -16.48 4.15 -13.94
CA LEU A 133 -15.42 3.15 -13.72
C LEU A 133 -15.18 2.30 -14.96
N GLU A 134 -16.23 2.06 -15.72
CA GLU A 134 -16.20 1.29 -16.97
C GLU A 134 -15.27 1.94 -17.99
N GLU A 135 -15.38 3.26 -18.18
CA GLU A 135 -14.53 3.99 -19.10
C GLU A 135 -13.06 4.00 -18.66
N VAL A 136 -12.80 4.06 -17.34
CA VAL A 136 -11.44 3.91 -16.78
C VAL A 136 -10.90 2.51 -17.08
N ALA A 137 -11.69 1.45 -16.83
CA ALA A 137 -11.28 0.07 -17.09
C ALA A 137 -10.98 -0.18 -18.58
N GLU A 138 -11.80 0.37 -19.48
CA GLU A 138 -11.57 0.33 -20.94
C GLU A 138 -10.29 1.07 -21.34
N ALA A 139 -10.05 2.27 -20.77
CA ALA A 139 -8.85 3.04 -21.02
C ALA A 139 -7.59 2.28 -20.58
N MET A 140 -7.61 1.66 -19.39
CA MET A 140 -6.51 0.82 -18.90
C MET A 140 -6.26 -0.39 -19.80
N GLY A 141 -7.33 -1.06 -20.27
CA GLY A 141 -7.22 -2.15 -21.26
C GLY A 141 -6.57 -1.69 -22.57
N GLY A 142 -6.89 -0.48 -23.03
CA GLY A 142 -6.25 0.14 -24.19
C GLY A 142 -4.75 0.38 -23.99
N LEU A 143 -4.34 0.81 -22.80
CA LEU A 143 -2.93 1.04 -22.45
C LEU A 143 -2.14 -0.26 -22.34
N ILE A 144 -2.73 -1.32 -21.78
CA ILE A 144 -2.13 -2.66 -21.73
C ILE A 144 -1.88 -3.19 -23.14
N LYS A 145 -2.88 -3.08 -24.05
CA LYS A 145 -2.74 -3.51 -25.45
C LYS A 145 -1.63 -2.77 -26.20
N LYS A 146 -1.35 -1.51 -25.82
CA LYS A 146 -0.25 -0.71 -26.39
C LYS A 146 1.10 -1.02 -25.74
N GLY A 147 1.14 -1.78 -24.65
CA GLY A 147 2.35 -2.12 -23.90
C GLY A 147 2.95 -0.98 -23.09
N VAL A 148 2.25 0.15 -22.93
CA VAL A 148 2.72 1.28 -22.10
C VAL A 148 2.49 1.05 -20.61
N ILE A 149 1.51 0.21 -20.26
CA ILE A 149 1.42 -0.39 -18.93
C ILE A 149 1.37 -1.91 -19.09
N ARG A 150 1.92 -2.67 -18.15
CA ARG A 150 1.90 -4.13 -18.20
C ARG A 150 0.66 -4.73 -17.53
N ALA A 151 0.19 -4.06 -16.47
CA ALA A 151 -0.97 -4.45 -15.71
C ALA A 151 -1.62 -3.21 -15.07
N TRP A 152 -2.86 -3.35 -14.61
CA TRP A 152 -3.52 -2.33 -13.86
C TRP A 152 -4.17 -2.85 -12.59
N GLY A 153 -4.49 -1.94 -11.68
CA GLY A 153 -5.08 -2.26 -10.39
C GLY A 153 -6.01 -1.19 -9.87
N LEU A 154 -6.68 -1.52 -8.78
CA LEU A 154 -7.55 -0.62 -8.03
C LEU A 154 -7.03 -0.44 -6.60
N SER A 155 -7.29 0.72 -6.00
CA SER A 155 -6.90 0.97 -4.62
C SER A 155 -8.10 1.39 -3.78
N GLN A 156 -8.25 0.76 -2.60
CA GLN A 156 -9.28 1.01 -1.60
C GLN A 156 -10.69 0.84 -2.19
N VAL A 157 -10.99 -0.39 -2.60
CA VAL A 157 -12.28 -0.78 -3.20
C VAL A 157 -12.89 -1.99 -2.51
N GLY A 158 -14.21 -2.08 -2.56
CA GLY A 158 -14.97 -3.28 -2.19
C GLY A 158 -15.04 -4.30 -3.34
N VAL A 159 -15.55 -5.49 -3.03
CA VAL A 159 -15.61 -6.61 -3.97
C VAL A 159 -16.50 -6.32 -5.19
N GLU A 160 -17.62 -5.61 -5.02
CA GLU A 160 -18.52 -5.28 -6.12
C GLU A 160 -17.85 -4.37 -7.15
N THR A 161 -17.14 -3.33 -6.69
CA THR A 161 -16.37 -2.42 -7.55
C THR A 161 -15.24 -3.16 -8.27
N LEU A 162 -14.54 -4.04 -7.54
CA LEU A 162 -13.46 -4.86 -8.10
C LEU A 162 -13.98 -5.79 -9.19
N ALA A 163 -15.08 -6.51 -8.91
CA ALA A 163 -15.70 -7.44 -9.87
C ALA A 163 -16.17 -6.74 -11.14
N LYS A 164 -16.81 -5.57 -10.98
CA LYS A 164 -17.30 -4.76 -12.10
C LYS A 164 -16.15 -4.32 -13.02
N ALA A 165 -15.07 -3.83 -12.45
CA ALA A 165 -13.89 -3.42 -13.20
C ALA A 165 -13.17 -4.60 -13.85
N HIS A 166 -13.02 -5.71 -13.13
CA HIS A 166 -12.34 -6.94 -13.60
C HIS A 166 -13.05 -7.57 -14.80
N ALA A 167 -14.39 -7.51 -14.84
CA ALA A 167 -15.17 -8.03 -15.95
C ALA A 167 -14.94 -7.28 -17.28
N ILE A 168 -14.50 -6.02 -17.23
CA ILE A 168 -14.22 -5.18 -18.41
C ILE A 168 -12.75 -5.34 -18.82
N THR A 169 -11.84 -5.15 -17.90
CA THR A 169 -10.41 -5.34 -18.11
C THR A 169 -9.82 -6.08 -16.92
N PRO A 170 -9.21 -7.25 -17.10
CA PRO A 170 -8.67 -8.05 -16.00
C PRO A 170 -7.78 -7.21 -15.08
N VAL A 171 -8.18 -7.11 -13.81
CA VAL A 171 -7.43 -6.42 -12.76
C VAL A 171 -6.35 -7.36 -12.23
N ALA A 172 -5.11 -6.90 -12.17
CA ALA A 172 -3.97 -7.70 -11.70
C ALA A 172 -3.78 -7.58 -10.17
N ALA A 173 -4.14 -6.43 -9.60
CA ALA A 173 -3.93 -6.16 -8.18
C ALA A 173 -5.04 -5.30 -7.58
N VAL A 174 -5.32 -5.55 -6.30
CA VAL A 174 -6.06 -4.61 -5.45
C VAL A 174 -5.14 -4.14 -4.30
N GLN A 175 -5.02 -2.82 -4.14
CA GLN A 175 -4.23 -2.22 -3.05
C GLN A 175 -5.17 -1.68 -1.99
N ASN A 176 -5.43 -2.46 -0.95
CA ASN A 176 -6.35 -2.11 0.13
C ASN A 176 -5.64 -2.02 1.47
N LEU A 177 -6.26 -1.30 2.40
CA LEU A 177 -5.86 -1.29 3.80
C LEU A 177 -5.99 -2.69 4.38
N TYR A 178 -4.88 -3.23 4.89
CA TYR A 178 -4.88 -4.50 5.58
C TYR A 178 -3.72 -4.60 6.57
N SER A 179 -4.04 -5.00 7.78
CA SER A 179 -3.08 -5.27 8.86
C SER A 179 -3.73 -6.18 9.91
N MET A 180 -3.02 -6.57 10.94
CA MET A 180 -3.60 -7.29 12.09
C MET A 180 -4.75 -6.53 12.77
N LEU A 181 -4.78 -5.18 12.64
CA LEU A 181 -5.82 -4.33 13.21
C LEU A 181 -6.94 -3.95 12.22
N GLU A 182 -6.80 -4.28 10.93
CA GLU A 182 -7.75 -3.93 9.87
C GLU A 182 -7.91 -5.14 8.96
N ARG A 183 -8.91 -5.97 9.22
CA ARG A 183 -9.05 -7.30 8.61
C ARG A 183 -10.29 -7.47 7.74
N ASP A 184 -11.00 -6.40 7.43
CA ASP A 184 -12.26 -6.48 6.68
C ASP A 184 -12.09 -7.08 5.27
N CYS A 185 -10.92 -6.89 4.65
CA CYS A 185 -10.59 -7.50 3.36
C CYS A 185 -10.69 -9.05 3.35
N GLU A 186 -10.55 -9.70 4.51
CA GLU A 186 -10.59 -11.16 4.63
C GLU A 186 -11.97 -11.74 4.30
N LYS A 187 -13.05 -10.95 4.48
CA LYS A 187 -14.42 -11.42 4.33
C LYS A 187 -14.80 -11.67 2.86
N GLU A 188 -14.46 -10.75 1.98
CA GLU A 188 -14.92 -10.74 0.58
C GLU A 188 -13.78 -10.54 -0.43
N ILE A 189 -12.89 -9.58 -0.18
CA ILE A 189 -11.81 -9.23 -1.12
C ILE A 189 -10.83 -10.39 -1.28
N PHE A 190 -10.38 -11.01 -0.20
CA PHE A 190 -9.41 -12.11 -0.29
C PHE A 190 -9.97 -13.32 -1.02
N PRO A 191 -11.18 -13.84 -0.69
CA PRO A 191 -11.79 -14.94 -1.43
C PRO A 191 -11.92 -14.64 -2.93
N TYR A 192 -12.43 -13.46 -3.27
CA TYR A 192 -12.58 -13.05 -4.67
C TYR A 192 -11.24 -12.97 -5.40
N CYS A 193 -10.24 -12.35 -4.77
CA CYS A 193 -8.91 -12.22 -5.36
C CYS A 193 -8.22 -13.58 -5.56
N MET A 194 -8.39 -14.51 -4.63
CA MET A 194 -7.86 -15.87 -4.75
C MET A 194 -8.49 -16.61 -5.92
N GLU A 195 -9.79 -16.52 -6.07
CA GLU A 195 -10.54 -17.19 -7.14
C GLU A 195 -10.14 -16.66 -8.53
N HIS A 196 -9.85 -15.36 -8.64
CA HIS A 196 -9.58 -14.69 -9.91
C HIS A 196 -8.09 -14.44 -10.19
N GLY A 197 -7.18 -14.93 -9.35
CA GLY A 197 -5.73 -14.75 -9.53
C GLY A 197 -5.26 -13.29 -9.39
N ILE A 198 -6.01 -12.48 -8.61
CA ILE A 198 -5.69 -11.06 -8.35
C ILE A 198 -4.76 -10.98 -7.14
N GLY A 199 -3.67 -10.24 -7.25
CA GLY A 199 -2.79 -9.96 -6.11
C GLY A 199 -3.41 -8.96 -5.13
N VAL A 200 -3.21 -9.19 -3.84
CA VAL A 200 -3.59 -8.23 -2.79
C VAL A 200 -2.33 -7.53 -2.29
N VAL A 201 -2.34 -6.20 -2.37
CA VAL A 201 -1.21 -5.34 -1.98
C VAL A 201 -1.61 -4.51 -0.76
N PRO A 202 -1.34 -5.00 0.48
CA PRO A 202 -1.63 -4.26 1.69
C PRO A 202 -0.85 -2.95 1.80
N PHE A 203 -1.53 -1.81 1.92
CA PHE A 203 -0.92 -0.60 2.44
C PHE A 203 -1.17 -0.46 3.95
N SER A 204 -0.33 0.30 4.66
CA SER A 204 -0.30 0.39 6.13
C SER A 204 -0.23 -0.98 6.83
N PRO A 205 0.57 -1.95 6.35
CA PRO A 205 0.54 -3.33 6.85
C PRO A 205 1.01 -3.47 8.31
N ILE A 206 1.69 -2.47 8.85
CA ILE A 206 2.09 -2.38 10.26
C ILE A 206 1.32 -1.32 11.05
N ALA A 207 0.04 -1.06 10.67
CA ALA A 207 -0.88 -0.15 11.33
C ALA A 207 -0.27 1.23 11.62
N SER A 208 0.25 1.92 10.59
CA SER A 208 0.92 3.22 10.71
C SER A 208 2.09 3.26 11.69
N GLY A 209 2.69 2.10 11.94
CA GLY A 209 3.83 1.93 12.85
C GLY A 209 3.45 1.41 14.24
N PHE A 210 2.17 1.30 14.61
CA PHE A 210 1.76 0.78 15.91
C PHE A 210 2.30 -0.64 16.16
N LEU A 211 2.17 -1.54 15.19
CA LEU A 211 2.62 -2.93 15.30
C LEU A 211 4.15 -3.10 15.33
N SER A 212 4.92 -2.00 15.27
CA SER A 212 6.36 -2.04 15.54
C SER A 212 6.72 -2.01 17.03
N GLY A 213 5.75 -1.73 17.91
CA GLY A 213 5.97 -1.52 19.33
C GLY A 213 6.72 -0.23 19.70
N LYS A 214 6.96 0.66 18.69
CA LYS A 214 7.72 1.93 18.89
C LYS A 214 6.81 3.16 19.09
N ILE A 215 5.48 2.98 19.06
CA ILE A 215 4.50 4.03 19.32
C ILE A 215 3.87 3.77 20.68
N HIS A 216 3.94 4.78 21.54
CA HIS A 216 3.42 4.75 22.91
C HIS A 216 2.35 5.84 23.10
N ALA A 217 1.61 5.76 24.20
CA ALA A 217 0.52 6.68 24.51
C ALA A 217 0.93 8.18 24.53
N ASP A 218 2.20 8.46 24.81
CA ASP A 218 2.76 9.81 24.84
C ASP A 218 3.52 10.20 23.57
N THR A 219 3.50 9.35 22.52
CA THR A 219 4.18 9.64 21.26
C THR A 219 3.55 10.88 20.60
N GLN A 220 4.40 11.85 20.25
CA GLN A 220 3.99 13.03 19.50
C GLN A 220 4.35 12.84 18.03
N PHE A 221 3.42 13.20 17.16
CA PHE A 221 3.62 13.18 15.71
C PHE A 221 3.89 14.60 15.21
N GLU A 222 4.53 14.71 14.04
CA GLU A 222 4.81 16.01 13.42
C GLU A 222 3.51 16.78 13.18
N ALA A 223 3.56 18.11 13.35
CA ALA A 223 2.37 18.94 13.18
C ALA A 223 1.97 19.14 11.71
N VAL A 224 2.93 19.00 10.78
CA VAL A 224 2.72 19.23 9.35
C VAL A 224 2.85 17.92 8.60
N ASP A 225 1.88 17.62 7.75
CA ASP A 225 1.83 16.46 6.84
C ASP A 225 2.12 15.11 7.54
N ASP A 226 1.56 14.91 8.74
CA ASP A 226 1.63 13.62 9.42
C ASP A 226 0.22 13.06 9.65
N VAL A 227 -0.15 12.10 8.79
CA VAL A 227 -1.48 11.47 8.79
C VAL A 227 -1.81 10.77 10.12
N ARG A 228 -0.79 10.42 10.91
CA ARG A 228 -0.97 9.73 12.20
C ARG A 228 -1.72 10.55 13.23
N ASN A 229 -1.70 11.90 13.10
CA ASN A 229 -2.49 12.79 13.94
C ASN A 229 -4.01 12.56 13.81
N PHE A 230 -4.44 11.97 12.69
CA PHE A 230 -5.86 11.77 12.36
C PHE A 230 -6.28 10.29 12.40
N VAL A 231 -5.41 9.40 12.87
CA VAL A 231 -5.68 7.96 12.95
C VAL A 231 -6.25 7.61 14.32
N PRO A 232 -7.53 7.20 14.43
CA PRO A 232 -8.15 6.84 15.69
C PRO A 232 -7.40 5.76 16.47
N GLN A 233 -6.84 4.76 15.82
CA GLN A 233 -6.01 3.72 16.48
C GLN A 233 -4.80 4.30 17.23
N LEU A 234 -4.32 5.49 16.85
CA LEU A 234 -3.16 6.15 17.45
C LEU A 234 -3.53 7.21 18.48
N LYS A 235 -4.80 7.31 18.88
CA LYS A 235 -5.20 8.06 20.07
C LYS A 235 -4.74 7.31 21.32
N LYS A 236 -4.38 8.09 22.37
CA LYS A 236 -3.83 7.56 23.62
C LYS A 236 -4.63 6.38 24.18
N GLU A 237 -5.95 6.57 24.31
CA GLU A 237 -6.87 5.56 24.84
C GLU A 237 -6.89 4.28 24.02
N ASN A 238 -6.79 4.39 22.69
CA ASN A 238 -6.78 3.23 21.80
C ASN A 238 -5.41 2.55 21.75
N ILE A 239 -4.32 3.31 21.84
CA ILE A 239 -2.97 2.74 22.01
C ILE A 239 -2.93 1.87 23.28
N GLU A 240 -3.37 2.42 24.43
CA GLU A 240 -3.39 1.70 25.71
C GLU A 240 -4.29 0.45 25.64
N ALA A 241 -5.48 0.56 25.02
CA ALA A 241 -6.40 -0.56 24.89
C ALA A 241 -5.90 -1.68 23.94
N ASN A 242 -5.06 -1.35 22.96
CA ASN A 242 -4.48 -2.30 22.00
C ASN A 242 -3.13 -2.90 22.47
N LEU A 243 -2.59 -2.54 23.64
CA LEU A 243 -1.33 -3.11 24.15
C LEU A 243 -1.31 -4.64 24.20
N PRO A 244 -2.40 -5.36 24.57
CA PRO A 244 -2.40 -6.82 24.57
C PRO A 244 -2.01 -7.44 23.21
N ILE A 245 -2.30 -6.75 22.09
CA ILE A 245 -1.87 -7.20 20.75
C ILE A 245 -0.35 -7.08 20.61
N LEU A 246 0.25 -6.01 21.13
CA LEU A 246 1.70 -5.84 21.13
C LEU A 246 2.40 -6.85 22.03
N ASP A 247 1.82 -7.21 23.18
CA ASP A 247 2.36 -8.22 24.08
C ASP A 247 2.48 -9.58 23.38
N ILE A 248 1.42 -9.98 22.63
CA ILE A 248 1.44 -11.18 21.79
C ILE A 248 2.58 -11.10 20.75
N LEU A 249 2.71 -9.96 20.05
CA LEU A 249 3.76 -9.80 19.05
C LEU A 249 5.17 -9.84 19.64
N HIS A 250 5.39 -9.28 20.83
CA HIS A 250 6.66 -9.35 21.53
C HIS A 250 7.02 -10.79 21.92
N GLU A 251 6.05 -11.57 22.41
CA GLU A 251 6.28 -12.98 22.72
C GLU A 251 6.78 -13.77 21.49
N TYR A 252 6.14 -13.58 20.33
CA TYR A 252 6.58 -14.24 19.10
C TYR A 252 7.89 -13.68 18.56
N ALA A 253 8.12 -12.37 18.69
CA ALA A 253 9.36 -11.71 18.29
C ALA A 253 10.55 -12.29 19.07
N ASP A 254 10.43 -12.43 20.38
CA ASP A 254 11.45 -13.03 21.24
C ASP A 254 11.74 -14.49 20.85
N LYS A 255 10.69 -15.29 20.61
CA LYS A 255 10.84 -16.70 20.19
C LYS A 255 11.54 -16.85 18.82
N LYS A 256 11.33 -15.88 17.90
CA LYS A 256 11.87 -15.94 16.55
C LYS A 256 13.17 -15.14 16.36
N GLY A 257 13.64 -14.41 17.37
CA GLY A 257 14.75 -13.47 17.21
C GLY A 257 14.45 -12.38 16.19
N ALA A 258 13.20 -11.92 16.15
CA ALA A 258 12.66 -10.96 15.21
C ALA A 258 12.11 -9.72 15.92
N THR A 259 11.56 -8.76 15.16
CA THR A 259 10.84 -7.61 15.74
C THR A 259 9.32 -7.79 15.62
N PRO A 260 8.51 -7.11 16.45
CA PRO A 260 7.05 -7.13 16.32
C PRO A 260 6.55 -6.79 14.92
N ALA A 261 7.17 -5.80 14.24
CA ALA A 261 6.86 -5.46 12.86
C ALA A 261 7.13 -6.63 11.90
N GLN A 262 8.23 -7.35 12.08
CA GLN A 262 8.57 -8.53 11.29
C GLN A 262 7.59 -9.67 11.52
N ILE A 263 7.15 -9.92 12.75
CA ILE A 263 6.10 -10.92 13.06
C ILE A 263 4.79 -10.55 12.37
N SER A 264 4.39 -9.28 12.43
CA SER A 264 3.17 -8.80 11.76
C SER A 264 3.20 -9.03 10.24
N LEU A 265 4.32 -8.75 9.60
CA LEU A 265 4.50 -8.97 8.16
C LEU A 265 4.60 -10.47 7.82
N ALA A 266 5.32 -11.27 8.62
CA ALA A 266 5.43 -12.73 8.43
C ALA A 266 4.07 -13.43 8.57
N TRP A 267 3.24 -13.02 9.56
CA TRP A 267 1.86 -13.47 9.69
C TRP A 267 1.06 -13.22 8.41
N MET A 268 1.18 -12.01 7.84
CA MET A 268 0.48 -11.63 6.62
C MET A 268 0.94 -12.46 5.41
N LEU A 269 2.24 -12.71 5.30
CA LEU A 269 2.81 -13.56 4.25
C LEU A 269 2.38 -15.03 4.37
N HIS A 270 2.25 -15.54 5.60
CA HIS A 270 1.80 -16.92 5.85
C HIS A 270 0.32 -17.10 5.52
N LYS A 271 -0.49 -16.08 5.81
CA LYS A 271 -1.95 -16.15 5.70
C LYS A 271 -2.43 -16.41 4.26
N ASN A 272 -1.76 -15.81 3.27
CA ASN A 272 -2.25 -15.91 1.91
C ASN A 272 -1.13 -15.75 0.87
N PRO A 273 -1.01 -16.66 -0.11
CA PRO A 273 0.08 -16.64 -1.09
C PRO A 273 0.01 -15.49 -2.09
N ASN A 274 -1.16 -14.88 -2.31
CA ASN A 274 -1.34 -13.75 -3.22
C ASN A 274 -1.25 -12.37 -2.53
N VAL A 275 -0.84 -12.33 -1.27
CA VAL A 275 -0.63 -11.08 -0.52
C VAL A 275 0.82 -10.63 -0.62
N VAL A 276 1.03 -9.38 -1.02
CA VAL A 276 2.35 -8.73 -1.12
C VAL A 276 2.29 -7.38 -0.41
N PRO A 277 2.64 -7.31 0.88
CA PRO A 277 2.60 -6.05 1.62
C PRO A 277 3.66 -5.07 1.14
N ILE A 278 3.33 -3.77 1.23
CA ILE A 278 4.23 -2.66 0.89
C ILE A 278 4.49 -1.75 2.10
N PRO A 279 5.17 -2.26 3.15
CA PRO A 279 5.50 -1.42 4.28
C PRO A 279 6.38 -0.24 3.83
N GLY A 280 5.94 0.98 4.15
CA GLY A 280 6.68 2.20 3.88
C GLY A 280 7.43 2.69 5.12
N SER A 281 8.57 3.33 4.91
CA SER A 281 9.27 4.10 5.93
C SER A 281 10.18 5.15 5.27
N LYS A 282 10.42 6.26 5.97
CA LYS A 282 11.45 7.23 5.62
C LYS A 282 12.81 6.95 6.29
N ASN A 283 12.88 5.92 7.14
CA ASN A 283 14.08 5.48 7.83
C ASN A 283 14.61 4.18 7.20
N GLN A 284 15.85 4.20 6.73
CA GLN A 284 16.49 3.11 6.02
C GLN A 284 16.59 1.82 6.87
N GLU A 285 16.92 1.93 8.15
CA GLU A 285 17.03 0.76 9.03
C GLU A 285 15.68 0.06 9.20
N ARG A 286 14.58 0.84 9.33
CA ARG A 286 13.22 0.30 9.38
C ARG A 286 12.79 -0.33 8.06
N ILE A 287 13.22 0.22 6.91
CA ILE A 287 12.97 -0.39 5.61
C ILE A 287 13.60 -1.77 5.56
N LEU A 288 14.88 -1.88 5.93
CA LEU A 288 15.60 -3.15 5.94
C LEU A 288 15.03 -4.12 6.98
N GLU A 289 14.62 -3.62 8.17
CA GLU A 289 13.90 -4.39 9.18
C GLU A 289 12.61 -4.99 8.59
N ASN A 290 11.78 -4.18 7.93
CA ASN A 290 10.54 -4.64 7.31
C ASN A 290 10.80 -5.69 6.22
N LEU A 291 11.77 -5.46 5.34
CA LEU A 291 12.14 -6.43 4.30
C LEU A 291 12.70 -7.74 4.90
N GLY A 292 13.35 -7.65 6.04
CA GLY A 292 13.84 -8.80 6.80
C GLY A 292 12.75 -9.74 7.31
N ALA A 293 11.48 -9.30 7.35
CA ALA A 293 10.35 -10.17 7.68
C ALA A 293 10.21 -11.38 6.73
N ALA A 294 10.71 -11.28 5.50
CA ALA A 294 10.79 -12.38 4.55
C ALA A 294 11.63 -13.59 5.05
N ASN A 295 12.48 -13.38 6.05
CA ASN A 295 13.30 -14.43 6.66
C ASN A 295 12.67 -15.01 7.94
N VAL A 296 11.53 -14.49 8.39
CA VAL A 296 10.82 -14.96 9.58
C VAL A 296 9.80 -16.01 9.16
N GLU A 297 10.08 -17.26 9.50
CA GLU A 297 9.18 -18.38 9.20
C GLU A 297 8.29 -18.69 10.41
N LEU A 298 6.98 -18.69 10.21
CA LEU A 298 5.99 -19.22 11.12
C LEU A 298 5.60 -20.62 10.64
N THR A 299 5.61 -21.59 11.54
CA THR A 299 4.99 -22.90 11.24
C THR A 299 3.47 -22.75 11.19
N ASP A 300 2.76 -23.72 10.59
CA ASP A 300 1.29 -23.72 10.57
C ASP A 300 0.68 -23.73 11.98
N GLU A 301 1.36 -24.37 12.93
CA GLU A 301 0.94 -24.39 14.33
C GLU A 301 1.12 -23.01 14.98
N GLU A 302 2.29 -22.40 14.83
CA GLU A 302 2.57 -21.06 15.35
C GLU A 302 1.62 -20.02 14.74
N PHE A 303 1.37 -20.11 13.44
CA PHE A 303 0.42 -19.23 12.77
C PHE A 303 -1.00 -19.40 13.34
N ARG A 304 -1.49 -20.64 13.51
CA ARG A 304 -2.82 -20.88 14.07
C ARG A 304 -2.94 -20.38 15.52
N MET A 305 -1.89 -20.55 16.34
CA MET A 305 -1.88 -20.06 17.72
C MET A 305 -1.87 -18.52 17.75
N LEU A 306 -1.03 -17.89 16.94
CA LEU A 306 -0.97 -16.43 16.80
C LEU A 306 -2.32 -15.86 16.33
N GLU A 307 -2.92 -16.46 15.31
CA GLU A 307 -4.22 -16.08 14.76
C GLU A 307 -5.33 -16.19 15.82
N ALA A 308 -5.34 -17.29 16.61
CA ALA A 308 -6.31 -17.48 17.68
C ALA A 308 -6.13 -16.44 18.80
N ALA A 309 -4.91 -16.13 19.18
CA ALA A 309 -4.61 -15.11 20.18
C ALA A 309 -5.05 -13.71 19.73
N LEU A 310 -4.74 -13.35 18.47
CA LEU A 310 -5.19 -12.08 17.89
C LEU A 310 -6.72 -11.97 17.80
N ASN A 311 -7.41 -13.06 17.43
CA ASN A 311 -8.87 -13.09 17.34
C ASN A 311 -9.56 -12.97 18.72
N ALA A 312 -8.86 -13.28 19.80
CA ALA A 312 -9.35 -13.12 21.18
C ALA A 312 -9.19 -11.67 21.68
N CYS A 313 -8.38 -10.85 21.03
CA CYS A 313 -8.15 -9.47 21.42
C CYS A 313 -9.13 -8.53 20.66
N PRO A 314 -9.91 -7.71 21.37
CA PRO A 314 -10.66 -6.65 20.71
C PRO A 314 -9.70 -5.60 20.12
N VAL A 315 -10.05 -5.08 18.94
CA VAL A 315 -9.32 -3.97 18.32
C VAL A 315 -10.05 -2.67 18.61
N HIS A 316 -9.31 -1.65 19.08
CA HIS A 316 -9.85 -0.35 19.43
C HIS A 316 -9.41 0.71 18.43
N GLY A 317 -10.39 1.51 17.96
CA GLY A 317 -10.19 2.49 16.89
C GLY A 317 -10.10 1.85 15.51
N HIS A 318 -9.89 2.67 14.51
CA HIS A 318 -9.72 2.26 13.10
C HIS A 318 -8.62 3.09 12.44
N ARG A 319 -8.16 2.71 11.23
CA ARG A 319 -7.05 3.38 10.52
C ARG A 319 -7.49 4.67 9.82
N GLY A 320 -8.78 4.94 9.64
CA GLY A 320 -9.30 6.14 9.00
C GLY A 320 -9.03 7.43 9.77
N HIS A 321 -9.48 8.55 9.19
CA HIS A 321 -9.49 9.82 9.91
C HIS A 321 -10.47 9.78 11.08
N VAL A 322 -10.25 10.62 12.09
CA VAL A 322 -11.07 10.65 13.33
C VAL A 322 -12.57 10.85 13.08
N GLU A 323 -12.95 11.56 12.02
CA GLU A 323 -14.33 11.86 11.67
C GLU A 323 -14.87 10.99 10.53
N THR A 324 -14.10 9.99 10.08
CA THR A 324 -14.47 9.17 8.94
C THR A 324 -14.19 7.69 9.21
N VAL A 325 -15.00 6.82 8.62
CA VAL A 325 -14.75 5.39 8.55
C VAL A 325 -14.52 4.98 7.10
N GLN A 326 -13.78 3.91 6.92
CA GLN A 326 -13.53 3.37 5.59
C GLN A 326 -14.84 2.86 4.97
N GLY A 327 -15.16 3.31 3.76
CA GLY A 327 -16.32 2.85 3.03
C GLY A 327 -16.05 1.54 2.28
N ASP A 328 -17.09 0.73 2.09
CA ASP A 328 -17.00 -0.60 1.48
C ASP A 328 -16.97 -0.58 -0.06
N PHE A 329 -17.30 0.53 -0.68
CA PHE A 329 -17.65 0.57 -2.11
C PHE A 329 -16.69 1.39 -2.96
N GLY A 330 -15.42 1.29 -2.67
CA GLY A 330 -14.46 2.04 -3.45
C GLY A 330 -14.60 3.54 -3.31
N SER A 331 -15.64 3.98 -2.63
CA SER A 331 -15.71 5.36 -2.19
C SER A 331 -14.72 5.54 -1.05
N ASN A 332 -14.20 6.68 -0.99
CA ASN A 332 -13.41 7.21 0.10
C ASN A 332 -14.09 6.97 1.47
N TRP A 333 -13.44 7.38 2.48
CA TRP A 333 -13.91 7.43 3.86
C TRP A 333 -15.31 8.06 3.98
N LYS A 334 -16.24 7.36 4.60
CA LYS A 334 -17.55 7.94 4.97
C LYS A 334 -17.39 8.72 6.28
N LYS A 335 -18.15 9.79 6.45
CA LYS A 335 -18.28 10.44 7.76
C LYS A 335 -18.82 9.44 8.76
N LYS A 336 -18.27 9.45 9.96
CA LYS A 336 -18.78 8.69 11.08
C LYS A 336 -20.20 9.22 11.38
N GLU A 337 -21.20 8.39 11.30
CA GLU A 337 -22.52 8.72 11.83
C GLU A 337 -22.39 8.71 13.35
N ASP A 338 -22.80 9.80 14.01
CA ASP A 338 -22.76 9.99 15.47
C ASP A 338 -23.69 8.99 16.18
#